data_318501cde63be0ed3d7ce6cebfaecafa
#
_entry.id   318501cde63be0ed3d7ce6cebfaecafa
#
_cell.length_a   1.000
_cell.length_b   1.000
_cell.length_c   1.000
_cell.angle_alpha   90.00
_cell.angle_beta   90.00
_cell.angle_gamma   90.00
#
_symmetry.space_group_name_H-M   'P 1'
#
loop_
_entity.id
_entity.type
_entity.pdbx_description
1 polymer ?
#
loop_
_entity_poly.entity_id
_entity_poly.type
_entity_poly.pdbx_seq_one_letter_code
_entity_poly.pdbx_strand_id
1 'polypeptide(L)'
;MSSRTAFERYAFAMGRVTAKCIDAAADSIIDGTEPDRIVDTAASVLLDGFREIESTLKTLSLIEAMIGVAAPRSRAVPKHEYLKFLIGAYLQEVYILEQRLTAYATKIQRAYRFDATTILKSVEETFSSIVRFRGKHVHSKRYADDRIDILQGIAFVESVIEGLHVTAELEYKNVRNEWLKF
;
A
#
# COMPACT_ATOMS: atom_id res chain seq x y z
N MET A 1 14.44 20.95 13.95
CA MET A 1 14.41 20.53 12.54
C MET A 1 13.90 19.09 12.52
N SER A 2 12.73 18.82 11.95
CA SER A 2 12.18 17.45 11.84
C SER A 2 13.10 16.61 10.95
N SER A 3 13.56 15.47 11.44
CA SER A 3 14.36 14.52 10.65
C SER A 3 13.48 13.94 9.56
N ARG A 4 13.85 14.13 8.30
CA ARG A 4 13.16 13.49 7.17
C ARG A 4 13.17 11.97 7.31
N THR A 5 12.06 11.33 7.04
CA THR A 5 11.98 9.86 6.97
C THR A 5 12.89 9.30 5.87
N ALA A 6 13.19 8.02 5.90
CA ALA A 6 13.99 7.38 4.84
C ALA A 6 13.33 7.53 3.48
N PHE A 7 11.99 7.42 3.41
CA PHE A 7 11.22 7.59 2.18
C PHE A 7 11.31 9.02 1.65
N GLU A 8 11.18 10.05 2.50
CA GLU A 8 11.31 11.46 2.08
C GLU A 8 12.71 11.78 1.56
N ARG A 9 13.76 11.20 2.17
CA ARG A 9 15.13 11.33 1.66
C ARG A 9 15.30 10.69 0.29
N TYR A 10 14.71 9.51 0.11
CA TYR A 10 14.71 8.80 -1.16
C TYR A 10 13.92 9.56 -2.24
N ALA A 11 12.72 10.03 -1.93
CA ALA A 11 11.88 10.84 -2.81
C ALA A 11 12.61 12.13 -3.25
N PHE A 12 13.32 12.79 -2.34
CA PHE A 12 14.12 13.95 -2.66
C PHE A 12 15.28 13.61 -3.61
N ALA A 13 15.97 12.49 -3.38
CA ALA A 13 17.04 12.02 -4.27
C ALA A 13 16.50 11.71 -5.68
N MET A 14 15.33 11.05 -5.76
CA MET A 14 14.65 10.78 -7.03
C MET A 14 14.24 12.06 -7.76
N GLY A 15 13.74 13.08 -7.05
CA GLY A 15 13.46 14.40 -7.63
C GLY A 15 14.70 15.04 -8.26
N ARG A 16 15.88 14.89 -7.65
CA ARG A 16 17.14 15.37 -8.20
C ARG A 16 17.57 14.61 -9.47
N VAL A 17 17.35 13.29 -9.49
CA VAL A 17 17.61 12.46 -10.68
C VAL A 17 16.69 12.91 -11.83
N THR A 18 15.42 13.10 -11.55
CA THR A 18 14.43 13.59 -12.54
C THR A 18 14.84 14.96 -13.12
N ALA A 19 15.22 15.91 -12.27
CA ALA A 19 15.67 17.22 -12.71
C ALA A 19 16.86 17.12 -13.65
N LYS A 20 17.89 16.34 -13.29
CA LYS A 20 19.05 16.13 -14.14
C LYS A 20 18.73 15.49 -15.50
N CYS A 21 17.78 14.53 -15.52
CA CYS A 21 17.32 13.90 -16.77
C CYS A 21 16.59 14.91 -17.67
N ILE A 22 15.78 15.80 -17.07
CA ILE A 22 15.07 16.85 -17.80
C ILE A 22 16.09 17.86 -18.38
N ASP A 23 17.04 18.30 -17.58
CA ASP A 23 18.10 19.23 -18.02
C ASP A 23 18.89 18.62 -19.18
N ALA A 24 19.37 17.38 -19.05
CA ALA A 24 20.11 16.68 -20.10
C ALA A 24 19.30 16.49 -21.39
N ALA A 25 17.98 16.20 -21.27
CA ALA A 25 17.11 16.10 -22.43
C ALA A 25 16.88 17.47 -23.11
N ALA A 26 16.77 18.55 -22.34
CA ALA A 26 16.65 19.90 -22.85
C ALA A 26 17.94 20.33 -23.60
N ASP A 27 19.08 20.04 -23.03
CA ASP A 27 20.39 20.36 -23.67
C ASP A 27 20.57 19.59 -24.98
N SER A 28 20.19 18.27 -25.02
CA SER A 28 20.20 17.46 -26.25
C SER A 28 19.33 18.05 -27.35
N ILE A 29 18.13 18.56 -27.01
CA ILE A 29 17.21 19.19 -27.97
C ILE A 29 17.85 20.49 -28.53
N ILE A 30 18.48 21.27 -27.67
CA ILE A 30 19.14 22.54 -28.07
C ILE A 30 20.32 22.25 -29.00
N ASP A 31 21.12 21.23 -28.69
CA ASP A 31 22.33 20.87 -29.44
C ASP A 31 22.02 20.00 -30.68
N GLY A 32 20.77 19.58 -30.89
CA GLY A 32 20.37 18.73 -31.99
C GLY A 32 20.98 17.31 -31.91
N THR A 33 21.37 16.85 -30.72
CA THR A 33 21.94 15.54 -30.46
C THR A 33 20.85 14.58 -29.94
N GLU A 34 20.94 13.30 -30.32
CA GLU A 34 20.05 12.29 -29.68
C GLU A 34 20.47 12.06 -28.23
N PRO A 35 19.53 12.06 -27.27
CA PRO A 35 19.84 11.76 -25.88
C PRO A 35 20.46 10.35 -25.74
N ASP A 36 21.45 10.22 -24.86
CA ASP A 36 22.12 8.94 -24.62
C ASP A 36 21.11 7.90 -24.09
N ARG A 37 20.73 6.95 -24.95
CA ARG A 37 19.74 5.91 -24.67
C ARG A 37 20.02 5.08 -23.41
N ILE A 38 21.29 4.97 -23.01
CA ILE A 38 21.70 4.18 -21.85
C ILE A 38 21.31 4.91 -20.55
N VAL A 39 21.55 6.22 -20.50
CA VAL A 39 21.19 7.05 -19.34
C VAL A 39 19.67 7.14 -19.22
N ASP A 40 18.97 7.25 -20.34
CA ASP A 40 17.51 7.30 -20.40
C ASP A 40 16.87 6.00 -19.89
N THR A 41 17.38 4.84 -20.28
CA THR A 41 16.86 3.53 -19.85
C THR A 41 17.07 3.30 -18.35
N ALA A 42 18.22 3.63 -17.80
CA ALA A 42 18.51 3.42 -16.38
C ALA A 42 17.71 4.40 -15.50
N ALA A 43 17.61 5.66 -15.92
CA ALA A 43 16.79 6.66 -15.24
C ALA A 43 15.30 6.30 -15.27
N SER A 44 14.79 5.81 -16.42
CA SER A 44 13.42 5.31 -16.56
C SER A 44 13.11 4.20 -15.58
N VAL A 45 13.99 3.19 -15.43
CA VAL A 45 13.82 2.09 -14.46
C VAL A 45 13.67 2.62 -13.04
N LEU A 46 14.50 3.60 -12.65
CA LEU A 46 14.41 4.22 -11.32
C LEU A 46 13.10 4.97 -11.12
N LEU A 47 12.72 5.79 -12.09
CA LEU A 47 11.54 6.67 -11.98
C LEU A 47 10.24 5.88 -12.00
N ASP A 48 10.11 4.92 -12.91
CA ASP A 48 8.89 4.12 -13.06
C ASP A 48 8.64 3.26 -11.81
N GLY A 49 9.67 2.56 -11.33
CA GLY A 49 9.54 1.77 -10.12
C GLY A 49 9.26 2.63 -8.88
N PHE A 50 9.87 3.81 -8.77
CA PHE A 50 9.56 4.75 -7.69
C PHE A 50 8.10 5.21 -7.73
N ARG A 51 7.58 5.59 -8.91
CA ARG A 51 6.18 6.02 -9.10
C ARG A 51 5.19 4.93 -8.72
N GLU A 52 5.47 3.67 -9.08
CA GLU A 52 4.64 2.54 -8.71
C GLU A 52 4.58 2.34 -7.19
N ILE A 53 5.73 2.42 -6.50
CA ILE A 53 5.81 2.32 -5.04
C ILE A 53 5.08 3.49 -4.39
N GLU A 54 5.34 4.73 -4.84
CA GLU A 54 4.68 5.93 -4.32
C GLU A 54 3.16 5.86 -4.47
N SER A 55 2.67 5.40 -5.62
CA SER A 55 1.24 5.21 -5.88
C SER A 55 0.63 4.22 -4.89
N THR A 56 1.30 3.08 -4.64
CA THR A 56 0.81 2.09 -3.66
C THR A 56 0.76 2.66 -2.25
N LEU A 57 1.80 3.39 -1.83
CA LEU A 57 1.84 4.03 -0.50
C LEU A 57 0.72 5.07 -0.34
N LYS A 58 0.43 5.85 -1.39
CA LYS A 58 -0.72 6.79 -1.39
C LYS A 58 -2.05 6.05 -1.26
N THR A 59 -2.22 4.93 -1.97
CA THR A 59 -3.42 4.10 -1.87
C THR A 59 -3.57 3.52 -0.47
N LEU A 60 -2.51 2.98 0.12
CA LEU A 60 -2.51 2.49 1.50
C LEU A 60 -2.91 3.58 2.50
N SER A 61 -2.32 4.78 2.39
CA SER A 61 -2.65 5.92 3.25
C SER A 61 -4.11 6.35 3.08
N LEU A 62 -4.65 6.28 1.86
CA LEU A 62 -6.06 6.57 1.61
C LEU A 62 -6.98 5.54 2.27
N ILE A 63 -6.68 4.25 2.12
CA ILE A 63 -7.47 3.17 2.73
C ILE A 63 -7.42 3.29 4.26
N GLU A 64 -6.26 3.55 4.85
CA GLU A 64 -6.10 3.79 6.28
C GLU A 64 -6.96 4.99 6.75
N ALA A 65 -6.91 6.10 6.03
CA ALA A 65 -7.78 7.24 6.31
C ALA A 65 -9.27 6.88 6.22
N MET A 66 -9.68 6.07 5.22
CA MET A 66 -11.06 5.61 5.08
C MET A 66 -11.48 4.66 6.22
N ILE A 67 -10.60 3.80 6.73
CA ILE A 67 -10.84 3.01 7.94
C ILE A 67 -11.01 3.93 9.16
N GLY A 68 -10.21 5.00 9.24
CA GLY A 68 -10.25 5.97 10.33
C GLY A 68 -11.52 6.84 10.40
N VAL A 69 -12.21 7.05 9.26
CA VAL A 69 -13.45 7.83 9.24
C VAL A 69 -14.69 6.96 9.51
N ALA A 70 -15.79 7.62 9.86
CA ALA A 70 -17.06 6.91 10.04
C ALA A 70 -17.52 6.26 8.73
N ALA A 71 -18.07 5.05 8.83
CA ALA A 71 -18.66 4.37 7.68
C ALA A 71 -19.72 5.23 6.98
N PRO A 72 -19.92 5.05 5.67
CA PRO A 72 -20.96 5.76 4.94
C PRO A 72 -22.32 5.62 5.62
N ARG A 73 -23.09 6.71 5.68
CA ARG A 73 -24.45 6.72 6.27
C ARG A 73 -25.48 6.04 5.36
N SER A 74 -25.05 5.46 4.23
CA SER A 74 -25.93 4.77 3.30
C SER A 74 -26.46 3.47 3.92
N ARG A 75 -27.78 3.28 3.88
CA ARG A 75 -28.40 2.00 4.25
C ARG A 75 -28.12 0.86 3.24
N ALA A 76 -27.66 1.21 2.03
CA ALA A 76 -27.38 0.25 0.97
C ALA A 76 -26.07 -0.54 1.22
N VAL A 77 -25.17 0.00 2.06
CA VAL A 77 -23.89 -0.66 2.38
C VAL A 77 -23.81 -0.86 3.89
N PRO A 78 -23.96 -2.09 4.39
CA PRO A 78 -23.77 -2.41 5.80
C PRO A 78 -22.37 -2.02 6.27
N LYS A 79 -22.25 -1.43 7.48
CA LYS A 79 -20.98 -0.95 8.02
C LYS A 79 -19.91 -2.03 8.12
N HIS A 80 -20.28 -3.24 8.52
CA HIS A 80 -19.36 -4.37 8.63
C HIS A 80 -18.82 -4.80 7.26
N GLU A 81 -19.63 -4.78 6.20
CA GLU A 81 -19.20 -5.09 4.84
C GLU A 81 -18.26 -4.00 4.29
N TYR A 82 -18.55 -2.74 4.61
CA TYR A 82 -17.65 -1.64 4.28
C TYR A 82 -16.27 -1.81 4.92
N LEU A 83 -16.22 -2.08 6.23
CA LEU A 83 -14.95 -2.31 6.95
C LEU A 83 -14.20 -3.52 6.41
N LYS A 84 -14.92 -4.63 6.18
CA LYS A 84 -14.37 -5.86 5.58
C LYS A 84 -13.75 -5.60 4.20
N PHE A 85 -14.43 -4.81 3.37
CA PHE A 85 -13.91 -4.40 2.08
C PHE A 85 -12.62 -3.60 2.20
N LEU A 86 -12.57 -2.58 3.09
CA LEU A 86 -11.40 -1.75 3.30
C LEU A 86 -10.20 -2.54 3.82
N ILE A 87 -10.42 -3.44 4.79
CA ILE A 87 -9.36 -4.31 5.32
C ILE A 87 -8.83 -5.23 4.22
N GLY A 88 -9.72 -5.80 3.41
CA GLY A 88 -9.31 -6.62 2.27
C GLY A 88 -8.50 -5.83 1.23
N ALA A 89 -8.93 -4.62 0.92
CA ALA A 89 -8.20 -3.72 0.03
C ALA A 89 -6.82 -3.36 0.61
N TYR A 90 -6.73 -3.05 1.91
CA TYR A 90 -5.46 -2.78 2.59
C TYR A 90 -4.48 -3.95 2.47
N LEU A 91 -4.92 -5.16 2.82
CA LEU A 91 -4.09 -6.36 2.73
C LEU A 91 -3.63 -6.66 1.29
N GLN A 92 -4.49 -6.41 0.32
CA GLN A 92 -4.15 -6.55 -1.10
C GLN A 92 -3.09 -5.54 -1.52
N GLU A 93 -3.22 -4.26 -1.12
CA GLU A 93 -2.24 -3.22 -1.45
C GLU A 93 -0.90 -3.44 -0.75
N VAL A 94 -0.88 -3.96 0.48
CA VAL A 94 0.37 -4.34 1.17
C VAL A 94 1.09 -5.46 0.39
N TYR A 95 0.36 -6.44 -0.11
CA TYR A 95 0.94 -7.49 -0.97
C TYR A 95 1.49 -6.91 -2.28
N ILE A 96 0.75 -6.00 -2.92
CA ILE A 96 1.21 -5.31 -4.12
C ILE A 96 2.49 -4.52 -3.83
N LEU A 97 2.57 -3.86 -2.68
CA LEU A 97 3.77 -3.12 -2.25
C LEU A 97 4.99 -4.05 -2.15
N GLU A 98 4.85 -5.20 -1.51
CA GLU A 98 5.92 -6.21 -1.41
C GLU A 98 6.40 -6.65 -2.79
N GLN A 99 5.49 -6.99 -3.71
CA GLN A 99 5.81 -7.39 -5.07
C GLN A 99 6.52 -6.27 -5.86
N ARG A 100 6.06 -5.03 -5.72
CA ARG A 100 6.66 -3.86 -6.36
C ARG A 100 8.05 -3.56 -5.83
N LEU A 101 8.27 -3.62 -4.52
CA LEU A 101 9.58 -3.44 -3.90
C LEU A 101 10.58 -4.51 -4.37
N THR A 102 10.16 -5.77 -4.40
CA THR A 102 10.97 -6.90 -4.87
C THR A 102 11.34 -6.74 -6.36
N ALA A 103 10.35 -6.43 -7.20
CA ALA A 103 10.57 -6.20 -8.63
C ALA A 103 11.49 -5.00 -8.87
N TYR A 104 11.30 -3.91 -8.12
CA TYR A 104 12.11 -2.71 -8.23
C TYR A 104 13.57 -2.95 -7.82
N ALA A 105 13.80 -3.58 -6.66
CA ALA A 105 15.14 -3.96 -6.22
C ALA A 105 15.86 -4.84 -7.25
N THR A 106 15.15 -5.81 -7.83
CA THR A 106 15.69 -6.70 -8.87
C THR A 106 16.03 -5.93 -10.17
N LYS A 107 15.17 -5.01 -10.60
CA LYS A 107 15.43 -4.16 -11.79
C LYS A 107 16.65 -3.28 -11.58
N ILE A 108 16.78 -2.64 -10.40
CA ILE A 108 17.93 -1.80 -10.05
C ILE A 108 19.22 -2.64 -10.00
N GLN A 109 19.16 -3.83 -9.39
CA GLN A 109 20.30 -4.75 -9.37
C GLN A 109 20.83 -5.03 -10.78
N ARG A 110 19.93 -5.31 -11.73
CA ARG A 110 20.30 -5.58 -13.13
C ARG A 110 20.84 -4.35 -13.84
N ALA A 111 20.21 -3.20 -13.66
CA ALA A 111 20.59 -1.96 -14.36
C ALA A 111 21.92 -1.40 -13.86
N TYR A 112 22.18 -1.47 -12.56
CA TYR A 112 23.34 -0.84 -11.92
C TYR A 112 24.38 -1.83 -11.41
N ARG A 113 24.18 -3.14 -11.61
CA ARG A 113 25.09 -4.22 -11.18
C ARG A 113 25.47 -4.16 -9.70
N PHE A 114 24.52 -3.74 -8.86
CA PHE A 114 24.72 -3.70 -7.41
C PHE A 114 24.07 -4.91 -6.73
N ASP A 115 24.60 -5.37 -5.59
CA ASP A 115 24.03 -6.47 -4.84
C ASP A 115 22.79 -6.03 -4.03
N ALA A 116 21.61 -6.46 -4.44
CA ALA A 116 20.35 -6.18 -3.77
C ALA A 116 19.94 -7.23 -2.73
N THR A 117 20.76 -8.25 -2.46
CA THR A 117 20.40 -9.39 -1.59
C THR A 117 19.91 -8.94 -0.22
N THR A 118 20.60 -8.00 0.42
CA THR A 118 20.21 -7.46 1.73
C THR A 118 18.86 -6.76 1.69
N ILE A 119 18.59 -5.98 0.63
CA ILE A 119 17.31 -5.27 0.44
C ILE A 119 16.17 -6.28 0.24
N LEU A 120 16.36 -7.26 -0.64
CA LEU A 120 15.38 -8.30 -0.92
C LEU A 120 15.03 -9.10 0.33
N LYS A 121 16.04 -9.49 1.11
CA LYS A 121 15.85 -10.17 2.38
C LYS A 121 15.07 -9.31 3.38
N SER A 122 15.40 -8.03 3.50
CA SER A 122 14.67 -7.10 4.38
C SER A 122 13.22 -6.91 3.97
N VAL A 123 12.92 -6.86 2.67
CA VAL A 123 11.54 -6.82 2.15
C VAL A 123 10.81 -8.10 2.53
N GLU A 124 11.37 -9.28 2.27
CA GLU A 124 10.78 -10.57 2.62
C GLU A 124 10.50 -10.68 4.12
N GLU A 125 11.46 -10.35 4.99
CA GLU A 125 11.31 -10.39 6.43
C GLU A 125 10.20 -9.44 6.91
N THR A 126 10.14 -8.22 6.36
CA THR A 126 9.15 -7.20 6.74
C THR A 126 7.73 -7.63 6.38
N PHE A 127 7.54 -8.19 5.20
CA PHE A 127 6.20 -8.50 4.69
C PHE A 127 5.76 -9.95 4.92
N SER A 128 6.63 -10.84 5.38
CA SER A 128 6.37 -12.28 5.54
C SER A 128 5.11 -12.61 6.35
N SER A 129 4.85 -11.88 7.43
CA SER A 129 3.66 -12.10 8.28
C SER A 129 2.37 -11.78 7.54
N ILE A 130 2.33 -10.65 6.81
CA ILE A 130 1.15 -10.19 6.07
C ILE A 130 0.89 -11.07 4.86
N VAL A 131 1.94 -11.46 4.13
CA VAL A 131 1.84 -12.36 2.98
C VAL A 131 1.30 -13.73 3.42
N ARG A 132 1.77 -14.24 4.56
CA ARG A 132 1.26 -15.50 5.15
C ARG A 132 -0.19 -15.39 5.58
N PHE A 133 -0.56 -14.27 6.21
CA PHE A 133 -1.92 -13.97 6.61
C PHE A 133 -2.85 -13.93 5.39
N ARG A 134 -2.49 -13.20 4.33
CA ARG A 134 -3.21 -13.17 3.05
C ARG A 134 -3.35 -14.55 2.42
N GLY A 135 -2.29 -15.36 2.40
CA GLY A 135 -2.33 -16.71 1.84
C GLY A 135 -3.40 -17.59 2.48
N LYS A 136 -3.58 -17.52 3.80
CA LYS A 136 -4.66 -18.21 4.50
C LYS A 136 -6.04 -17.71 4.07
N HIS A 137 -6.21 -16.41 3.84
CA HIS A 137 -7.48 -15.81 3.43
C HIS A 137 -7.91 -16.17 2.01
N VAL A 138 -6.97 -16.28 1.09
CA VAL A 138 -7.27 -16.58 -0.32
C VAL A 138 -7.65 -18.06 -0.52
N HIS A 139 -7.07 -18.97 0.28
CA HIS A 139 -7.19 -20.40 0.06
C HIS A 139 -8.14 -21.15 0.98
N SER A 140 -8.50 -20.63 2.17
CA SER A 140 -9.29 -21.40 3.12
C SER A 140 -10.64 -20.80 3.55
N LYS A 141 -10.73 -19.52 3.74
CA LYS A 141 -11.96 -18.76 3.96
C LYS A 141 -11.74 -17.30 3.61
N ARG A 142 -12.59 -16.72 2.75
CA ARG A 142 -12.59 -15.28 2.51
C ARG A 142 -12.76 -14.56 3.86
N TYR A 143 -11.69 -13.90 4.33
CA TYR A 143 -11.69 -13.05 5.53
C TYR A 143 -12.10 -13.74 6.84
N ALA A 144 -11.30 -14.70 7.32
CA ALA A 144 -11.40 -15.19 8.69
C ALA A 144 -10.62 -14.23 9.63
N ASP A 145 -11.16 -13.08 9.92
CA ASP A 145 -10.82 -12.28 11.09
C ASP A 145 -11.98 -12.46 12.06
N ASP A 146 -11.72 -13.12 13.19
CA ASP A 146 -12.74 -13.44 14.19
C ASP A 146 -13.51 -12.19 14.65
N ARG A 147 -12.87 -11.02 14.63
CA ARG A 147 -13.48 -9.74 14.98
C ARG A 147 -14.50 -9.27 13.95
N ILE A 148 -14.21 -9.50 12.65
CA ILE A 148 -15.14 -9.19 11.56
C ILE A 148 -16.29 -10.19 11.54
N ASP A 149 -16.02 -11.45 11.82
CA ASP A 149 -17.04 -12.49 11.93
C ASP A 149 -17.98 -12.22 13.12
N ILE A 150 -17.48 -11.72 14.25
CA ILE A 150 -18.29 -11.23 15.38
C ILE A 150 -19.15 -10.05 14.94
N LEU A 151 -18.61 -9.06 14.23
CA LEU A 151 -19.39 -7.94 13.71
C LEU A 151 -20.51 -8.39 12.78
N GLN A 152 -20.25 -9.36 11.92
CA GLN A 152 -21.23 -9.92 11.02
C GLN A 152 -22.32 -10.65 11.79
N GLY A 153 -21.95 -11.42 12.84
CA GLY A 153 -22.90 -12.07 13.76
C GLY A 153 -23.79 -11.06 14.50
N ILE A 154 -23.21 -9.98 15.04
CA ILE A 154 -23.95 -8.92 15.71
C ILE A 154 -24.90 -8.22 14.73
N ALA A 155 -24.46 -7.90 13.50
CA ALA A 155 -25.31 -7.28 12.49
C ALA A 155 -26.49 -8.18 12.06
N PHE A 156 -26.29 -9.51 12.05
CA PHE A 156 -27.38 -10.46 11.82
C PHE A 156 -28.38 -10.45 12.97
N VAL A 157 -27.92 -10.52 14.22
CA VAL A 157 -28.78 -10.47 15.40
C VAL A 157 -29.54 -9.14 15.49
N GLU A 158 -28.89 -8.01 15.16
CA GLU A 158 -29.48 -6.69 15.07
C GLU A 158 -30.63 -6.62 14.05
N SER A 159 -30.50 -7.32 12.93
CA SER A 159 -31.55 -7.39 11.91
C SER A 159 -32.81 -8.15 12.36
N VAL A 160 -32.69 -8.96 13.42
CA VAL A 160 -33.75 -9.82 13.95
C VAL A 160 -34.36 -9.28 15.24
N ILE A 161 -33.57 -8.53 16.03
CA ILE A 161 -33.97 -8.00 17.35
C ILE A 161 -33.94 -6.47 17.34
N GLU A 162 -35.11 -5.84 17.35
CA GLU A 162 -35.21 -4.38 17.51
C GLU A 162 -34.60 -3.92 18.85
N GLY A 163 -33.71 -2.93 18.80
CA GLY A 163 -33.11 -2.31 19.99
C GLY A 163 -31.63 -2.58 20.24
N LEU A 164 -30.97 -3.47 19.46
CA LEU A 164 -29.55 -3.79 19.61
C LEU A 164 -28.59 -2.85 18.86
N HIS A 165 -29.08 -1.81 18.19
CA HIS A 165 -28.30 -0.85 17.40
C HIS A 165 -27.10 -0.23 18.13
N VAL A 166 -27.20 0.00 19.45
CA VAL A 166 -26.14 0.61 20.26
C VAL A 166 -24.94 -0.35 20.39
N THR A 167 -25.18 -1.65 20.51
CA THR A 167 -24.15 -2.67 20.68
C THR A 167 -23.34 -2.86 19.40
N ALA A 168 -24.01 -2.93 18.26
CA ALA A 168 -23.36 -3.06 16.95
C ALA A 168 -22.51 -1.84 16.59
N GLU A 169 -22.95 -0.63 16.91
CA GLU A 169 -22.18 0.60 16.68
C GLU A 169 -20.93 0.65 17.55
N LEU A 170 -21.02 0.23 18.81
CA LEU A 170 -19.89 0.20 19.74
C LEU A 170 -18.85 -0.83 19.27
N GLU A 171 -19.30 -2.03 18.91
CA GLU A 171 -18.41 -3.08 18.46
C GLU A 171 -17.73 -2.73 17.12
N TYR A 172 -18.44 -2.11 16.19
CA TYR A 172 -17.85 -1.56 14.98
C TYR A 172 -16.70 -0.60 15.28
N LYS A 173 -16.91 0.33 16.25
CA LYS A 173 -15.85 1.27 16.66
C LYS A 173 -14.66 0.55 17.29
N ASN A 174 -14.90 -0.47 18.09
CA ASN A 174 -13.83 -1.26 18.73
C ASN A 174 -12.98 -1.97 17.68
N VAL A 175 -13.59 -2.73 16.79
CA VAL A 175 -12.89 -3.47 15.71
C VAL A 175 -12.12 -2.50 14.82
N ARG A 176 -12.73 -1.38 14.40
CA ARG A 176 -12.06 -0.35 13.62
C ARG A 176 -10.83 0.22 14.32
N ASN A 177 -10.95 0.55 15.61
CA ASN A 177 -9.86 1.13 16.39
C ASN A 177 -8.72 0.13 16.63
N GLU A 178 -9.02 -1.14 16.71
CA GLU A 178 -8.00 -2.19 16.79
C GLU A 178 -7.22 -2.31 15.49
N TRP A 179 -7.89 -2.22 14.35
CA TRP A 179 -7.23 -2.24 13.05
C TRP A 179 -6.32 -1.02 12.80
N LEU A 180 -6.65 0.14 13.36
CA LEU A 180 -5.82 1.34 13.26
C LEU A 180 -4.57 1.32 14.16
N LYS A 181 -4.40 0.29 14.99
CA LYS A 181 -3.20 0.09 15.82
C LYS A 181 -2.14 -0.79 15.15
N PHE A 182 -2.48 -1.44 14.05
CA PHE A 182 -1.54 -2.22 13.22
C PHE A 182 -0.79 -1.33 12.24
#